data_0634d87d1764c3884e4707bc7cb19671
#
_entry.id   0634d87d1764c3884e4707bc7cb19671
#
_cell.length_a   1.000
_cell.length_b   1.000
_cell.length_c   1.000
_cell.angle_alpha   90.00
_cell.angle_beta   90.00
_cell.angle_gamma   90.00
#
_symmetry.space_group_name_H-M   'P 1'
#
loop_
_entity.id
_entity.type
_entity.pdbx_description
1 polymer ?
#
loop_
_entity_poly.entity_id
_entity_poly.type
_entity_poly.pdbx_seq_one_letter_code
_entity_poly.pdbx_strand_id
1 'polypeptide(L)'
;MAGNGQQSNEQATRNGIQALEAAFSGILKSKQDVDQTRATLSGGYQGSDGGQFGSLLKQWDDQATSILRSLEDMVDKLNQSLSQHGKTQGSSNESINQAYTQSQAAFDQLAG
;
A
#
# COMPACT_ATOMS: atom_id res chain seq x y z
N MET A 1 -21.22 25.86 -12.29
CA MET A 1 -19.89 26.21 -12.02
C MET A 1 -18.92 25.08 -12.14
N ALA A 2 -18.39 24.98 -13.36
CA ALA A 2 -17.48 23.91 -13.73
C ALA A 2 -16.20 23.92 -12.91
N GLY A 3 -15.68 25.09 -12.54
CA GLY A 3 -14.46 25.20 -11.76
C GLY A 3 -14.55 24.61 -10.36
N ASN A 4 -15.69 24.82 -9.70
CA ASN A 4 -15.91 24.28 -8.37
C ASN A 4 -16.06 22.75 -8.38
N GLY A 5 -16.71 22.22 -9.42
CA GLY A 5 -16.84 20.78 -9.57
C GLY A 5 -15.50 20.13 -9.81
N GLN A 6 -14.66 20.76 -10.61
CA GLN A 6 -13.33 20.28 -10.90
C GLN A 6 -12.44 20.27 -9.64
N GLN A 7 -12.50 21.36 -8.87
CA GLN A 7 -11.74 21.43 -7.60
C GLN A 7 -12.19 20.39 -6.61
N SER A 8 -13.50 20.16 -6.51
CA SER A 8 -14.03 19.13 -5.63
C SER A 8 -13.56 17.74 -6.03
N ASN A 9 -13.53 17.46 -7.34
CA ASN A 9 -13.07 16.19 -7.85
C ASN A 9 -11.58 15.97 -7.58
N GLU A 10 -10.78 17.02 -7.76
CA GLU A 10 -9.35 16.94 -7.46
C GLU A 10 -9.12 16.71 -5.97
N GLN A 11 -9.85 17.42 -5.12
CA GLN A 11 -9.71 17.26 -3.68
C GLN A 11 -10.15 15.85 -3.26
N ALA A 12 -11.25 15.35 -3.81
CA ALA A 12 -11.71 14.01 -3.52
C ALA A 12 -10.67 12.98 -3.96
N THR A 13 -10.04 13.18 -5.11
CA THR A 13 -9.00 12.29 -5.60
C THR A 13 -7.78 12.30 -4.68
N ARG A 14 -7.36 13.47 -4.23
CA ARG A 14 -6.24 13.59 -3.30
C ARG A 14 -6.54 12.92 -1.96
N ASN A 15 -7.76 13.12 -1.48
CA ASN A 15 -8.19 12.47 -0.24
C ASN A 15 -8.21 10.96 -0.40
N GLY A 16 -8.63 10.48 -1.57
CA GLY A 16 -8.60 9.05 -1.90
C GLY A 16 -7.19 8.50 -1.92
N ILE A 17 -6.26 9.22 -2.52
CA ILE A 17 -4.85 8.82 -2.54
C ILE A 17 -4.31 8.72 -1.11
N GLN A 18 -4.57 9.72 -0.28
CA GLN A 18 -4.10 9.72 1.10
C GLN A 18 -4.67 8.54 1.88
N ALA A 19 -5.95 8.24 1.66
CA ALA A 19 -6.59 7.10 2.32
C ALA A 19 -5.97 5.78 1.86
N LEU A 20 -5.68 5.64 0.57
CA LEU A 20 -5.06 4.43 0.04
C LEU A 20 -3.63 4.27 0.54
N GLU A 21 -2.90 5.38 0.65
CA GLU A 21 -1.53 5.34 1.18
C GLU A 21 -1.53 4.97 2.67
N ALA A 22 -2.49 5.49 3.43
CA ALA A 22 -2.64 5.12 4.82
C ALA A 22 -2.97 3.63 4.96
N ALA A 23 -3.86 3.12 4.10
CA ALA A 23 -4.20 1.70 4.08
C ALA A 23 -2.97 0.85 3.70
N PHE A 24 -2.21 1.30 2.70
CA PHE A 24 -0.98 0.62 2.30
C PHE A 24 -0.02 0.50 3.48
N SER A 25 0.23 1.62 4.16
CA SER A 25 1.15 1.63 5.31
C SER A 25 0.67 0.73 6.44
N GLY A 26 -0.64 0.72 6.72
CA GLY A 26 -1.21 -0.13 7.75
C GLY A 26 -1.06 -1.60 7.43
N ILE A 27 -1.34 -1.99 6.19
CA ILE A 27 -1.23 -3.39 5.77
C ILE A 27 0.24 -3.81 5.74
N LEU A 28 1.12 -2.92 5.28
CA LEU A 28 2.55 -3.19 5.26
C LEU A 28 3.08 -3.46 6.67
N LYS A 29 2.67 -2.64 7.63
CA LYS A 29 3.07 -2.83 9.02
C LYS A 29 2.56 -4.15 9.57
N SER A 30 1.29 -4.48 9.29
CA SER A 30 0.70 -5.74 9.71
C SER A 30 1.44 -6.92 9.10
N LYS A 31 1.82 -6.80 7.82
CA LYS A 31 2.60 -7.82 7.14
C LYS A 31 3.95 -8.04 7.82
N GLN A 32 4.63 -6.95 8.16
CA GLN A 32 5.91 -7.02 8.87
C GLN A 32 5.76 -7.69 10.22
N ASP A 33 4.71 -7.37 10.96
CA ASP A 33 4.44 -7.98 12.25
C ASP A 33 4.18 -9.48 12.13
N VAL A 34 3.44 -9.89 11.11
CA VAL A 34 3.17 -11.30 10.85
C VAL A 34 4.45 -12.02 10.44
N ASP A 35 5.28 -11.40 9.60
CA ASP A 35 6.55 -11.99 9.19
C ASP A 35 7.48 -12.21 10.38
N GLN A 36 7.52 -11.26 11.32
CA GLN A 36 8.28 -11.41 12.56
C GLN A 36 7.72 -12.54 13.41
N THR A 37 6.40 -12.65 13.50
CA THR A 37 5.75 -13.70 14.25
C THR A 37 6.06 -15.08 13.66
N ARG A 38 6.04 -15.19 12.33
CA ARG A 38 6.40 -16.41 11.63
C ARG A 38 7.83 -16.83 11.95
N ALA A 39 8.74 -15.86 11.91
CA ALA A 39 10.16 -16.13 12.22
C ALA A 39 10.31 -16.63 13.64
N THR A 40 9.61 -16.02 14.58
CA THR A 40 9.64 -16.44 16.00
C THR A 40 9.08 -17.85 16.16
N LEU A 41 7.96 -18.14 15.52
CA LEU A 41 7.32 -19.45 15.62
C LEU A 41 8.16 -20.53 14.94
N SER A 42 8.79 -20.24 13.80
CA SER A 42 9.66 -21.19 13.11
C SER A 42 10.82 -21.59 13.98
N GLY A 43 11.34 -20.69 14.80
CA GLY A 43 12.46 -20.99 15.70
C GLY A 43 12.09 -21.80 16.91
N GLY A 44 10.84 -21.71 17.37
CA GLY A 44 10.41 -22.36 18.59
C GLY A 44 9.32 -23.42 18.45
N TYR A 45 8.69 -23.49 17.30
CA TYR A 45 7.53 -24.36 17.09
C TYR A 45 7.86 -25.39 16.02
N GLN A 46 8.18 -26.57 16.44
CA GLN A 46 8.49 -27.67 15.53
C GLN A 46 7.44 -28.74 15.69
N GLY A 47 6.73 -29.07 14.64
CA GLY A 47 5.70 -30.10 14.68
C GLY A 47 4.64 -29.80 13.64
N SER A 48 3.68 -30.71 13.49
CA SER A 48 2.63 -30.58 12.48
C SER A 48 1.77 -29.35 12.69
N ASP A 49 1.49 -29.00 13.94
CA ASP A 49 0.68 -27.82 14.26
C ASP A 49 1.41 -26.54 13.87
N GLY A 50 2.72 -26.48 14.11
CA GLY A 50 3.54 -25.36 13.69
C GLY A 50 3.60 -25.23 12.19
N GLY A 51 3.65 -26.37 11.47
CA GLY A 51 3.64 -26.38 10.02
C GLY A 51 2.33 -25.87 9.44
N GLN A 52 1.20 -26.30 10.01
CA GLN A 52 -0.12 -25.82 9.58
C GLN A 52 -0.30 -24.35 9.84
N PHE A 53 0.14 -23.88 10.99
CA PHE A 53 0.06 -22.48 11.35
C PHE A 53 0.94 -21.64 10.44
N GLY A 54 2.14 -22.13 10.15
CA GLY A 54 3.05 -21.47 9.21
C GLY A 54 2.47 -21.35 7.81
N SER A 55 1.80 -22.39 7.33
CA SER A 55 1.11 -22.37 6.02
C SER A 55 -0.01 -21.34 6.00
N LEU A 56 -0.78 -21.26 7.06
CA LEU A 56 -1.86 -20.29 7.17
C LEU A 56 -1.32 -18.87 7.14
N LEU A 57 -0.25 -18.61 7.87
CA LEU A 57 0.38 -17.28 7.89
C LEU A 57 0.97 -16.95 6.53
N LYS A 58 1.52 -17.94 5.82
CA LYS A 58 2.02 -17.72 4.48
C LYS A 58 0.91 -17.35 3.51
N GLN A 59 -0.24 -18.03 3.60
CA GLN A 59 -1.40 -17.68 2.79
C GLN A 59 -1.86 -16.25 3.07
N TRP A 60 -1.92 -15.87 4.34
CA TRP A 60 -2.28 -14.52 4.73
C TRP A 60 -1.28 -13.51 4.14
N ASP A 61 0.01 -13.83 4.23
CA ASP A 61 1.07 -12.98 3.73
C ASP A 61 0.96 -12.78 2.21
N ASP A 62 0.67 -13.86 1.48
CA ASP A 62 0.46 -13.80 0.03
C ASP A 62 -0.74 -12.92 -0.32
N GLN A 63 -1.82 -13.02 0.44
CA GLN A 63 -3.00 -12.17 0.23
C GLN A 63 -2.70 -10.72 0.56
N ALA A 64 -1.96 -10.46 1.63
CA ALA A 64 -1.56 -9.11 1.98
C ALA A 64 -0.71 -8.49 0.88
N THR A 65 0.20 -9.26 0.30
CA THR A 65 1.01 -8.81 -0.84
C THR A 65 0.14 -8.43 -2.03
N SER A 66 -0.87 -9.24 -2.33
CA SER A 66 -1.82 -8.94 -3.41
C SER A 66 -2.58 -7.65 -3.16
N ILE A 67 -3.01 -7.43 -1.92
CA ILE A 67 -3.72 -6.21 -1.53
C ILE A 67 -2.79 -5.01 -1.67
N LEU A 68 -1.55 -5.13 -1.24
CA LEU A 68 -0.57 -4.05 -1.37
C LEU A 68 -0.36 -3.65 -2.83
N ARG A 69 -0.27 -4.65 -3.72
CA ARG A 69 -0.15 -4.37 -5.16
C ARG A 69 -1.38 -3.68 -5.71
N SER A 70 -2.55 -4.10 -5.28
CA SER A 70 -3.80 -3.46 -5.72
C SER A 70 -3.87 -2.01 -5.25
N LEU A 71 -3.47 -1.73 -4.01
CA LEU A 71 -3.45 -0.38 -3.49
C LEU A 71 -2.44 0.49 -4.24
N GLU A 72 -1.27 -0.06 -4.54
CA GLU A 72 -0.24 0.64 -5.32
C GLU A 72 -0.77 1.00 -6.71
N ASP A 73 -1.44 0.06 -7.36
CA ASP A 73 -2.04 0.28 -8.67
C ASP A 73 -3.12 1.35 -8.63
N MET A 74 -3.96 1.33 -7.59
CA MET A 74 -4.98 2.35 -7.41
C MET A 74 -4.38 3.73 -7.21
N VAL A 75 -3.33 3.84 -6.39
CA VAL A 75 -2.64 5.12 -6.18
C VAL A 75 -2.06 5.62 -7.49
N ASP A 76 -1.44 4.73 -8.26
CA ASP A 76 -0.87 5.08 -9.55
C ASP A 76 -1.93 5.63 -10.51
N LYS A 77 -3.08 4.95 -10.58
CA LYS A 77 -4.17 5.39 -11.46
C LYS A 77 -4.74 6.74 -11.03
N LEU A 78 -4.88 6.95 -9.72
CA LEU A 78 -5.36 8.23 -9.21
C LEU A 78 -4.35 9.34 -9.46
N ASN A 79 -3.06 9.05 -9.34
CA ASN A 79 -2.00 10.01 -9.68
C ASN A 79 -2.03 10.38 -11.15
N GLN A 80 -2.27 9.40 -12.01
CA GLN A 80 -2.43 9.67 -13.45
C GLN A 80 -3.62 10.59 -13.71
N SER A 81 -4.72 10.34 -13.01
CA SER A 81 -5.90 11.18 -13.13
C SER A 81 -5.61 12.61 -12.70
N LEU A 82 -4.90 12.80 -11.59
CA LEU A 82 -4.50 14.14 -11.13
C LEU A 82 -3.57 14.80 -12.13
N SER A 83 -2.65 14.08 -12.70
CA SER A 83 -1.71 14.61 -13.67
C SER A 83 -2.43 15.12 -14.93
N GLN A 84 -3.47 14.40 -15.35
CA GLN A 84 -4.27 14.82 -16.49
C GLN A 84 -5.09 16.07 -16.21
N HIS A 85 -5.58 16.20 -14.98
CA HIS A 85 -6.48 17.30 -14.62
C HIS A 85 -5.76 18.48 -13.98
N GLY A 86 -4.60 18.27 -13.38
CA GLY A 86 -3.93 19.28 -12.59
C GLY A 86 -2.48 19.50 -12.96
N LYS A 87 -2.20 19.85 -14.22
CA LYS A 87 -0.83 20.11 -14.64
C LYS A 87 -0.18 21.26 -13.90
N THR A 88 -0.98 22.08 -13.23
CA THR A 88 -0.48 23.26 -12.54
C THR A 88 -0.16 22.98 -11.06
N GLN A 89 -0.28 21.75 -10.61
CA GLN A 89 -0.14 21.43 -9.19
C GLN A 89 1.09 20.60 -8.90
N GLY A 90 2.23 21.08 -9.40
CA GLY A 90 3.47 20.35 -9.28
C GLY A 90 3.88 20.01 -7.87
N SER A 91 3.69 20.94 -6.92
CA SER A 91 4.11 20.69 -5.54
C SER A 91 3.30 19.58 -4.87
N SER A 92 1.99 19.52 -5.14
CA SER A 92 1.14 18.45 -4.63
C SER A 92 1.53 17.11 -5.25
N ASN A 93 1.78 17.11 -6.57
CA ASN A 93 2.21 15.90 -7.26
C ASN A 93 3.53 15.39 -6.72
N GLU A 94 4.42 16.30 -6.37
CA GLU A 94 5.73 15.94 -5.82
C GLU A 94 5.59 15.21 -4.49
N SER A 95 4.75 15.72 -3.58
CA SER A 95 4.48 15.07 -2.31
C SER A 95 3.88 13.69 -2.50
N ILE A 96 2.93 13.56 -3.40
CA ILE A 96 2.27 12.29 -3.67
C ILE A 96 3.27 11.30 -4.25
N ASN A 97 4.12 11.76 -5.18
CA ASN A 97 5.14 10.92 -5.78
C ASN A 97 6.18 10.45 -4.77
N GLN A 98 6.55 11.30 -3.82
CA GLN A 98 7.44 10.91 -2.75
C GLN A 98 6.85 9.79 -1.89
N ALA A 99 5.60 9.96 -1.49
CA ALA A 99 4.91 8.95 -0.69
C ALA A 99 4.80 7.63 -1.45
N TYR A 100 4.45 7.71 -2.74
CA TYR A 100 4.35 6.53 -3.59
C TYR A 100 5.71 5.83 -3.71
N THR A 101 6.76 6.59 -3.93
CA THR A 101 8.12 6.05 -4.05
C THR A 101 8.56 5.36 -2.76
N GLN A 102 8.26 5.96 -1.62
CA GLN A 102 8.58 5.36 -0.33
C GLN A 102 7.82 4.06 -0.12
N SER A 103 6.55 4.04 -0.47
CA SER A 103 5.72 2.84 -0.37
C SER A 103 6.24 1.74 -1.28
N GLN A 104 6.61 2.10 -2.51
CA GLN A 104 7.15 1.14 -3.47
C GLN A 104 8.50 0.58 -3.02
N ALA A 105 9.36 1.44 -2.48
CA ALA A 105 10.65 1.00 -1.97
C ALA A 105 10.47 0.02 -0.81
N ALA A 106 9.54 0.29 0.09
CA ALA A 106 9.24 -0.62 1.18
C ALA A 106 8.69 -1.95 0.67
N PHE A 107 7.82 -1.89 -0.35
CA PHE A 107 7.27 -3.08 -0.98
C PHE A 107 8.38 -3.91 -1.63
N ASP A 108 9.28 -3.27 -2.35
CA ASP A 108 10.40 -3.95 -3.03
C ASP A 108 11.32 -4.63 -2.01
N GLN A 109 11.57 -4.00 -0.88
CA GLN A 109 12.34 -4.59 0.20
C GLN A 109 11.72 -5.88 0.71
N LEU A 110 10.40 -5.91 0.81
CA LEU A 110 9.69 -7.08 1.29
C LEU A 110 9.60 -8.18 0.23
N ALA A 111 9.52 -7.78 -1.04
CA ALA A 111 9.43 -8.73 -2.15
C ALA A 111 10.77 -9.34 -2.50
N GLY A 112 11.82 -8.61 -2.21
CA GLY A 112 13.18 -9.09 -2.48
C GLY A 112 13.67 -9.97 -1.40
#